data_adaa6f2a6667e578e4611d022b70bfcd
#
_entry.id   adaa6f2a6667e578e4611d022b70bfcd
#
_cell.length_a   1.000
_cell.length_b   1.000
_cell.length_c   1.000
_cell.angle_alpha   90.00
_cell.angle_beta   90.00
_cell.angle_gamma   90.00
#
_symmetry.space_group_name_H-M   'P 1'
#
loop_
_entity.id
_entity.type
_entity.pdbx_description
1 polymer ?
#
loop_
_entity_poly.entity_id
_entity_poly.type
_entity_poly.pdbx_seq_one_letter_code
_entity_poly.pdbx_strand_id
1 'polypeptide(L)'
;TGTQVIGNSDFYNGAFPSEYSNALSGVFDMQIRNGNNQKYEHTFQLGILGIDLASEGPISRKHGSSYIFNYRFSTTSLATGNDMNLKYQDLSFKLNFPTRKAGTFSIWGIGLIDRYKPEAIDRDEWETQGDRQSGNTAFDKAAGGLTHKYLINADTYIRSSLAATYSKDRTRADQMTEDDKLVHVGDIRNSKWDIVFNSYLNKKFNSNHINRTGITVTGLQYDLDYKISPNFGLDVPMEQISKGNGGSCVLSAYSSSVINLSNHLITSLGITAQYFTLNKNWTVEPRAALKWSFNPKHALALAYGLHSRCLLYTSD
;
A
#
# COMPACT_ATOMS: atom_id res chain seq x y z
N THR A 1 4.16 -9.60 1.10
CA THR A 1 3.28 -10.37 0.19
C THR A 1 4.16 -11.24 -0.70
N GLY A 2 3.92 -12.55 -0.68
CA GLY A 2 4.70 -13.52 -1.46
C GLY A 2 4.58 -13.27 -2.97
N THR A 3 5.66 -13.50 -3.70
CA THR A 3 5.72 -13.30 -5.16
C THR A 3 4.72 -14.16 -5.92
N GLN A 4 4.28 -15.28 -5.32
CA GLN A 4 3.36 -16.23 -5.94
C GLN A 4 1.94 -15.70 -6.12
N VAL A 5 1.50 -14.73 -5.31
CA VAL A 5 0.14 -14.14 -5.40
C VAL A 5 0.10 -12.84 -6.17
N ILE A 6 1.27 -12.24 -6.47
CA ILE A 6 1.35 -11.00 -7.20
C ILE A 6 1.25 -11.30 -8.70
N GLY A 7 0.33 -10.60 -9.36
CA GLY A 7 0.23 -10.56 -10.82
C GLY A 7 1.17 -9.51 -11.40
N ASN A 8 0.78 -8.92 -12.52
CA ASN A 8 1.52 -7.80 -13.09
C ASN A 8 1.51 -6.64 -12.11
N SER A 9 2.67 -6.05 -11.91
CA SER A 9 2.85 -4.87 -11.08
C SER A 9 3.47 -3.77 -11.92
N ASP A 10 2.88 -2.58 -11.84
CA ASP A 10 3.35 -1.42 -12.56
C ASP A 10 3.93 -0.40 -11.58
N PHE A 11 5.08 0.14 -11.92
CA PHE A 11 5.69 1.24 -11.20
C PHE A 11 5.67 2.49 -12.08
N TYR A 12 4.97 3.51 -11.60
CA TYR A 12 4.87 4.80 -12.25
C TYR A 12 5.76 5.81 -11.52
N ASN A 13 6.64 6.45 -12.25
CA ASN A 13 7.52 7.51 -11.77
C ASN A 13 7.29 8.76 -12.62
N GLY A 14 7.12 9.91 -11.98
CA GLY A 14 6.83 11.17 -12.67
C GLY A 14 5.34 11.40 -12.92
N ALA A 15 4.94 11.72 -14.14
CA ALA A 15 3.53 11.99 -14.48
C ALA A 15 2.74 10.67 -14.63
N PHE A 16 2.36 10.08 -13.51
CA PHE A 16 1.53 8.86 -13.48
C PHE A 16 0.08 9.14 -13.87
N PRO A 17 -0.69 8.08 -14.28
CA PRO A 17 -2.08 8.22 -14.71
C PRO A 17 -2.96 8.98 -13.71
N SER A 18 -3.96 9.72 -14.21
CA SER A 18 -4.80 10.62 -13.41
C SER A 18 -5.69 9.91 -12.39
N GLU A 19 -5.87 8.60 -12.51
CA GLU A 19 -6.55 7.76 -11.53
C GLU A 19 -5.80 7.65 -10.20
N TYR A 20 -4.48 7.90 -10.20
CA TYR A 20 -3.66 7.93 -9.01
C TYR A 20 -3.49 9.38 -8.55
N SER A 21 -4.21 9.74 -7.51
CA SER A 21 -4.16 11.05 -6.87
C SER A 21 -3.56 10.94 -5.48
N ASN A 22 -3.31 12.08 -4.82
CA ASN A 22 -2.76 12.14 -3.47
C ASN A 22 -1.37 11.47 -3.32
N ALA A 23 -0.57 11.48 -4.39
CA ALA A 23 0.79 10.95 -4.45
C ALA A 23 1.73 11.96 -5.12
N LEU A 24 2.99 12.07 -4.66
CA LEU A 24 3.96 13.07 -5.12
C LEU A 24 5.11 12.49 -5.95
N SER A 25 5.68 11.36 -5.51
CA SER A 25 6.95 10.85 -6.08
C SER A 25 6.77 9.68 -7.03
N GLY A 26 5.81 8.81 -6.79
CA GLY A 26 5.57 7.63 -7.61
C GLY A 26 4.44 6.77 -7.08
N VAL A 27 3.97 5.87 -7.90
CA VAL A 27 2.91 4.91 -7.59
C VAL A 27 3.37 3.52 -7.96
N PHE A 28 3.21 2.59 -7.02
CA PHE A 28 3.41 1.17 -7.26
C PHE A 28 2.06 0.46 -7.23
N ASP A 29 1.56 0.10 -8.42
CA ASP A 29 0.29 -0.62 -8.58
C ASP A 29 0.55 -2.12 -8.55
N MET A 30 0.17 -2.76 -7.45
CA MET A 30 0.26 -4.21 -7.25
C MET A 30 -1.11 -4.86 -7.41
N GLN A 31 -1.18 -5.88 -8.22
CA GLN A 31 -2.41 -6.64 -8.42
C GLN A 31 -2.26 -8.06 -7.91
N ILE A 32 -3.15 -8.46 -7.00
CA ILE A 32 -3.26 -9.86 -6.61
C ILE A 32 -3.94 -10.60 -7.77
N ARG A 33 -3.25 -11.62 -8.32
CA ARG A 33 -3.80 -12.45 -9.41
C ARG A 33 -4.97 -13.30 -8.95
N ASN A 34 -5.75 -13.80 -9.85
CA ASN A 34 -6.76 -14.82 -9.54
C ASN A 34 -6.08 -16.17 -9.35
N GLY A 35 -6.63 -16.99 -8.46
CA GLY A 35 -6.20 -18.36 -8.30
C GLY A 35 -6.59 -19.25 -9.49
N ASN A 36 -5.95 -20.41 -9.60
CA ASN A 36 -6.25 -21.38 -10.62
C ASN A 36 -7.70 -21.91 -10.46
N ASN A 37 -8.51 -21.82 -11.49
CA ASN A 37 -9.90 -22.27 -11.45
C ASN A 37 -10.11 -23.71 -11.96
N GLN A 38 -9.02 -24.42 -12.32
CA GLN A 38 -9.04 -25.78 -12.85
C GLN A 38 -8.37 -26.80 -11.93
N LYS A 39 -7.25 -26.42 -11.32
CA LYS A 39 -6.40 -27.29 -10.52
C LYS A 39 -6.18 -26.72 -9.13
N TYR A 40 -6.00 -27.59 -8.15
CA TYR A 40 -5.43 -27.24 -6.85
C TYR A 40 -3.90 -27.27 -6.96
N GLU A 41 -3.27 -26.21 -6.48
CA GLU A 41 -1.82 -26.08 -6.46
C GLU A 41 -1.40 -25.60 -5.07
N HIS A 42 -0.41 -26.27 -4.49
CA HIS A 42 0.08 -25.98 -3.15
C HIS A 42 1.59 -25.84 -3.21
N THR A 43 2.11 -24.82 -2.56
CA THR A 43 3.54 -24.59 -2.44
C THR A 43 3.90 -24.48 -0.97
N PHE A 44 4.92 -25.20 -0.58
CA PHE A 44 5.57 -25.10 0.71
C PHE A 44 7.04 -24.82 0.50
N GLN A 45 7.53 -23.75 1.09
CA GLN A 45 8.95 -23.38 1.06
C GLN A 45 9.44 -23.22 2.49
N LEU A 46 10.56 -23.87 2.79
CA LEU A 46 11.28 -23.73 4.04
C LEU A 46 12.67 -23.17 3.73
N GLY A 47 13.03 -22.10 4.38
CA GLY A 47 14.34 -21.47 4.23
C GLY A 47 14.92 -21.03 5.58
N ILE A 48 16.15 -20.59 5.56
CA ILE A 48 16.86 -20.10 6.76
C ILE A 48 16.10 -18.93 7.42
N LEU A 49 15.39 -18.12 6.61
CA LEU A 49 14.68 -16.93 7.08
C LEU A 49 13.20 -17.21 7.44
N GLY A 50 12.71 -18.43 7.25
CA GLY A 50 11.32 -18.72 7.61
C GLY A 50 10.60 -19.70 6.68
N ILE A 51 9.27 -19.60 6.71
CA ILE A 51 8.33 -20.50 6.03
C ILE A 51 7.45 -19.68 5.11
N ASP A 52 7.19 -20.20 3.91
CA ASP A 52 6.23 -19.66 2.94
C ASP A 52 5.24 -20.77 2.53
N LEU A 53 3.97 -20.49 2.70
CA LEU A 53 2.87 -21.40 2.36
C LEU A 53 1.96 -20.71 1.35
N ALA A 54 1.75 -21.32 0.20
CA ALA A 54 0.78 -20.84 -0.78
C ALA A 54 -0.16 -21.97 -1.20
N SER A 55 -1.41 -21.62 -1.45
CA SER A 55 -2.39 -22.53 -2.00
C SER A 55 -3.38 -21.79 -2.90
N GLU A 56 -3.74 -22.41 -3.99
CA GLU A 56 -4.74 -21.92 -4.90
C GLU A 56 -5.55 -23.07 -5.48
N GLY A 57 -6.75 -22.77 -5.95
CA GLY A 57 -7.59 -23.77 -6.58
C GLY A 57 -9.01 -23.30 -6.86
N PRO A 58 -9.82 -24.17 -7.49
CA PRO A 58 -11.22 -23.90 -7.76
C PRO A 58 -12.06 -23.93 -6.48
N ILE A 59 -12.88 -22.89 -6.25
CA ILE A 59 -14.01 -22.95 -5.33
C ILE A 59 -15.17 -23.69 -6.03
N SER A 60 -15.40 -23.37 -7.29
CA SER A 60 -16.36 -24.06 -8.15
C SER A 60 -15.87 -24.07 -9.60
N ARG A 61 -15.51 -25.22 -10.09
CA ARG A 61 -15.14 -25.40 -11.51
C ARG A 61 -16.28 -25.05 -12.46
N LYS A 62 -17.51 -25.38 -12.09
CA LYS A 62 -18.72 -25.09 -12.90
C LYS A 62 -18.93 -23.61 -13.12
N HIS A 63 -18.59 -22.77 -12.14
CA HIS A 63 -18.76 -21.32 -12.19
C HIS A 63 -17.44 -20.56 -12.44
N GLY A 64 -16.31 -21.28 -12.51
CA GLY A 64 -14.99 -20.68 -12.71
C GLY A 64 -14.48 -19.88 -11.51
N SER A 65 -15.10 -20.06 -10.33
CA SER A 65 -14.65 -19.37 -9.11
C SER A 65 -13.42 -20.03 -8.51
N SER A 66 -12.52 -19.20 -8.00
CA SER A 66 -11.23 -19.64 -7.51
C SER A 66 -10.80 -18.88 -6.26
N TYR A 67 -9.86 -19.46 -5.54
CA TYR A 67 -9.16 -18.83 -4.44
C TYR A 67 -7.65 -18.90 -4.65
N ILE A 68 -6.96 -17.97 -4.03
CA ILE A 68 -5.51 -17.98 -3.82
C ILE A 68 -5.22 -17.37 -2.46
N PHE A 69 -4.31 -17.96 -1.72
CA PHE A 69 -3.75 -17.36 -0.52
C PHE A 69 -2.26 -17.66 -0.41
N ASN A 70 -1.56 -16.82 0.31
CA ASN A 70 -0.17 -17.00 0.69
C ASN A 70 0.01 -16.51 2.13
N TYR A 71 0.65 -17.34 2.94
CA TYR A 71 1.07 -17.00 4.29
C TYR A 71 2.57 -17.18 4.41
N ARG A 72 3.22 -16.16 4.96
CA ARG A 72 4.66 -16.19 5.23
C ARG A 72 4.95 -15.84 6.68
N PHE A 73 5.81 -16.62 7.27
CA PHE A 73 6.42 -16.34 8.56
C PHE A 73 7.92 -16.26 8.39
N SER A 74 8.54 -15.20 8.87
CA SER A 74 9.98 -14.97 8.82
C SER A 74 10.51 -14.56 10.18
N THR A 75 11.69 -15.04 10.53
CA THR A 75 12.41 -14.65 11.73
C THR A 75 13.90 -14.62 11.46
N THR A 76 14.56 -13.57 11.87
CA THR A 76 16.02 -13.45 11.72
C THR A 76 16.76 -14.20 12.82
N SER A 77 16.13 -14.48 13.96
CA SER A 77 16.77 -15.16 15.08
C SER A 77 17.28 -16.58 14.73
N LEU A 78 16.69 -17.24 13.72
CA LEU A 78 17.17 -18.54 13.24
C LEU A 78 18.45 -18.44 12.40
N ALA A 79 18.70 -17.31 11.76
CA ALA A 79 19.79 -17.12 10.82
C ALA A 79 21.05 -16.51 11.45
N THR A 80 20.87 -15.63 12.41
CA THR A 80 21.97 -14.81 12.93
C THR A 80 22.49 -15.27 14.29
N GLY A 81 21.72 -16.11 14.99
CA GLY A 81 22.09 -16.53 16.38
C GLY A 81 22.13 -15.38 17.37
N ASN A 82 21.86 -14.17 16.95
CA ASN A 82 21.89 -12.94 17.73
C ASN A 82 20.49 -12.41 17.98
N ASP A 83 20.34 -11.68 19.07
CA ASP A 83 19.10 -11.19 19.69
C ASP A 83 18.35 -10.09 18.91
N MET A 84 18.65 -9.87 17.64
CA MET A 84 17.78 -9.09 16.78
C MET A 84 16.48 -9.86 16.53
N ASN A 85 15.59 -9.79 17.52
CA ASN A 85 14.28 -10.44 17.50
C ASN A 85 13.31 -9.77 16.50
N LEU A 86 13.66 -9.86 15.22
CA LEU A 86 12.75 -9.46 14.13
C LEU A 86 11.86 -10.65 13.78
N LYS A 87 10.55 -10.49 13.99
CA LYS A 87 9.51 -11.47 13.61
C LYS A 87 8.54 -10.81 12.66
N TYR A 88 8.38 -11.38 11.51
CA TYR A 88 7.55 -10.88 10.45
C TYR A 88 6.54 -11.96 10.01
N GLN A 89 5.29 -11.58 9.88
CA GLN A 89 4.24 -12.43 9.33
C GLN A 89 3.43 -11.66 8.32
N ASP A 90 3.12 -12.25 7.20
CA ASP A 90 2.14 -11.71 6.27
C ASP A 90 1.19 -12.78 5.74
N LEU A 91 -0.01 -12.35 5.48
CA LEU A 91 -1.06 -13.10 4.81
C LEU A 91 -1.59 -12.29 3.65
N SER A 92 -1.77 -12.90 2.52
CA SER A 92 -2.49 -12.32 1.39
C SER A 92 -3.42 -13.36 0.77
N PHE A 93 -4.61 -12.92 0.36
CA PHE A 93 -5.57 -13.80 -0.28
C PHE A 93 -6.45 -13.05 -1.28
N LYS A 94 -7.01 -13.82 -2.21
CA LYS A 94 -8.08 -13.37 -3.10
C LYS A 94 -9.03 -14.50 -3.43
N LEU A 95 -10.32 -14.18 -3.36
CA LEU A 95 -11.42 -15.01 -3.82
C LEU A 95 -12.01 -14.35 -5.05
N ASN A 96 -12.27 -15.13 -6.11
CA ASN A 96 -12.80 -14.62 -7.37
C ASN A 96 -14.06 -15.38 -7.76
N PHE A 97 -15.14 -14.65 -8.00
CA PHE A 97 -16.48 -15.17 -8.27
C PHE A 97 -17.03 -14.57 -9.58
N PRO A 98 -16.69 -15.12 -10.74
CA PRO A 98 -17.33 -14.74 -11.98
C PRO A 98 -18.78 -15.21 -12.00
N THR A 99 -19.68 -14.37 -12.48
CA THR A 99 -21.09 -14.69 -12.65
C THR A 99 -21.50 -14.56 -14.11
N ARG A 100 -22.57 -15.21 -14.51
CA ARG A 100 -23.02 -15.19 -15.91
C ARG A 100 -23.60 -13.83 -16.34
N LYS A 101 -24.28 -13.10 -15.44
CA LYS A 101 -25.04 -11.90 -15.79
C LYS A 101 -24.62 -10.65 -14.99
N ALA A 102 -24.15 -10.85 -13.76
CA ALA A 102 -23.85 -9.75 -12.84
C ALA A 102 -22.36 -9.36 -12.84
N GLY A 103 -21.56 -9.87 -13.78
CA GLY A 103 -20.12 -9.58 -13.83
C GLY A 103 -19.31 -10.43 -12.85
N THR A 104 -18.14 -9.92 -12.45
CA THR A 104 -17.19 -10.64 -11.58
C THR A 104 -17.05 -9.91 -10.26
N PHE A 105 -17.23 -10.64 -9.16
CA PHE A 105 -16.94 -10.16 -7.81
C PHE A 105 -15.63 -10.74 -7.33
N SER A 106 -14.85 -9.96 -6.61
CA SER A 106 -13.62 -10.43 -5.96
C SER A 106 -13.53 -9.86 -4.55
N ILE A 107 -13.14 -10.73 -3.60
CA ILE A 107 -12.81 -10.35 -2.22
C ILE A 107 -11.30 -10.56 -2.07
N TRP A 108 -10.61 -9.61 -1.50
CA TRP A 108 -9.17 -9.70 -1.30
C TRP A 108 -8.75 -9.10 0.03
N GLY A 109 -7.62 -9.56 0.52
CA GLY A 109 -7.03 -9.00 1.73
C GLY A 109 -5.54 -9.27 1.81
N ILE A 110 -4.86 -8.35 2.47
CA ILE A 110 -3.47 -8.46 2.87
C ILE A 110 -3.34 -8.04 4.34
N GLY A 111 -2.49 -8.71 5.08
CA GLY A 111 -2.17 -8.37 6.46
C GLY A 111 -0.70 -8.57 6.73
N LEU A 112 -0.15 -7.73 7.59
CA LEU A 112 1.24 -7.73 7.99
C LEU A 112 1.31 -7.51 9.49
N ILE A 113 2.08 -8.36 10.16
CA ILE A 113 2.46 -8.22 11.56
C ILE A 113 3.98 -8.24 11.62
N ASP A 114 4.56 -7.16 12.11
CA ASP A 114 6.00 -7.03 12.28
C ASP A 114 6.32 -6.67 13.73
N ARG A 115 7.30 -7.36 14.30
CA ARG A 115 7.75 -7.18 15.68
C ARG A 115 9.26 -7.11 15.69
N TYR A 116 9.75 -5.99 16.20
CA TYR A 116 11.16 -5.73 16.36
C TYR A 116 11.46 -5.37 17.82
N LYS A 117 12.39 -6.07 18.42
CA LYS A 117 12.85 -5.85 19.80
C LYS A 117 14.34 -5.61 19.77
N PRO A 118 14.79 -4.36 19.63
CA PRO A 118 16.19 -4.03 19.84
C PRO A 118 16.54 -4.24 21.32
N GLU A 119 17.72 -4.75 21.54
CA GLU A 119 18.33 -4.89 22.87
C GLU A 119 19.61 -4.08 22.91
N ALA A 120 19.90 -3.43 24.05
CA ALA A 120 21.15 -2.72 24.22
C ALA A 120 22.32 -3.72 24.11
N ILE A 121 23.38 -3.34 23.42
CA ILE A 121 24.61 -4.17 23.35
C ILE A 121 25.39 -4.10 24.66
N ASP A 122 26.39 -4.94 24.80
CA ASP A 122 27.24 -4.97 25.97
C ASP A 122 27.94 -3.62 26.22
N ARG A 123 28.06 -3.23 27.48
CA ARG A 123 28.52 -1.91 27.89
C ARG A 123 29.88 -1.50 27.33
N ASP A 124 30.78 -2.43 27.24
CA ASP A 124 32.17 -2.24 26.75
C ASP A 124 32.21 -1.97 25.23
N GLU A 125 31.11 -2.21 24.54
CA GLU A 125 30.96 -1.98 23.10
C GLU A 125 30.18 -0.69 22.78
N TRP A 126 29.79 0.11 23.80
CA TRP A 126 29.04 1.35 23.59
C TRP A 126 29.90 2.44 22.97
N GLU A 127 29.59 2.79 21.74
CA GLU A 127 30.21 3.93 21.03
C GLU A 127 29.24 5.08 20.85
N THR A 128 27.95 4.76 20.72
CA THR A 128 26.88 5.74 20.44
C THR A 128 25.70 5.59 21.40
N GLN A 129 24.85 6.61 21.45
CA GLN A 129 23.61 6.55 22.23
C GLN A 129 22.67 5.44 21.73
N GLY A 130 22.75 5.09 20.44
CA GLY A 130 21.96 4.00 19.84
C GLY A 130 22.27 2.65 20.45
N ASP A 131 23.49 2.41 20.89
CA ASP A 131 23.96 1.15 21.44
C ASP A 131 23.36 0.83 22.82
N ARG A 132 22.84 1.86 23.48
CA ARG A 132 22.13 1.79 24.78
C ARG A 132 20.62 1.61 24.63
N GLN A 133 20.10 1.63 23.39
CA GLN A 133 18.65 1.58 23.17
C GLN A 133 18.15 0.15 23.25
N SER A 134 17.07 -0.01 23.99
CA SER A 134 16.25 -1.19 24.06
C SER A 134 14.80 -0.83 23.81
N GLY A 135 13.95 -1.80 23.56
CA GLY A 135 12.54 -1.48 23.41
C GLY A 135 11.72 -2.52 22.67
N ASN A 136 10.58 -2.08 22.19
CA ASN A 136 9.66 -2.91 21.44
C ASN A 136 8.96 -2.09 20.37
N THR A 137 9.18 -2.42 19.13
CA THR A 137 8.47 -1.83 18.00
C THR A 137 7.54 -2.86 17.37
N ALA A 138 6.30 -2.47 17.17
CA ALA A 138 5.25 -3.31 16.61
C ALA A 138 4.52 -2.57 15.48
N PHE A 139 4.50 -3.19 14.31
CA PHE A 139 3.74 -2.74 13.15
C PHE A 139 2.64 -3.75 12.85
N ASP A 140 1.40 -3.29 12.85
CA ASP A 140 0.22 -4.06 12.45
C ASP A 140 -0.42 -3.34 11.27
N LYS A 141 -0.41 -3.95 10.09
CA LYS A 141 -0.97 -3.35 8.86
C LYS A 141 -1.89 -4.34 8.18
N ALA A 142 -3.03 -3.85 7.72
CA ALA A 142 -3.97 -4.65 6.97
C ALA A 142 -4.66 -3.81 5.89
N ALA A 143 -5.02 -4.45 4.80
CA ALA A 143 -5.91 -3.89 3.81
C ALA A 143 -6.80 -5.01 3.26
N GLY A 144 -8.04 -4.67 2.97
CA GLY A 144 -8.95 -5.64 2.37
C GLY A 144 -10.10 -4.95 1.68
N GLY A 145 -10.71 -5.64 0.74
CA GLY A 145 -11.77 -5.02 -0.03
C GLY A 145 -12.56 -5.98 -0.90
N LEU A 146 -13.63 -5.42 -1.42
CA LEU A 146 -14.52 -6.01 -2.40
C LEU A 146 -14.37 -5.25 -3.72
N THR A 147 -14.25 -5.98 -4.82
CA THR A 147 -14.21 -5.41 -6.18
C THR A 147 -15.29 -6.05 -7.01
N HIS A 148 -16.00 -5.24 -7.77
CA HIS A 148 -16.98 -5.66 -8.76
C HIS A 148 -16.59 -5.13 -10.13
N LYS A 149 -16.54 -6.01 -11.14
CA LYS A 149 -16.31 -5.64 -12.54
C LYS A 149 -17.49 -6.10 -13.37
N TYR A 150 -18.15 -5.18 -14.04
CA TYR A 150 -19.29 -5.43 -14.90
C TYR A 150 -19.02 -4.99 -16.33
N LEU A 151 -19.20 -5.90 -17.29
CA LEU A 151 -19.08 -5.61 -18.72
C LEU A 151 -20.44 -5.09 -19.22
N ILE A 152 -20.49 -3.84 -19.62
CA ILE A 152 -21.69 -3.23 -20.21
C ILE A 152 -21.85 -3.69 -21.65
N ASN A 153 -20.73 -3.71 -22.38
CA ASN A 153 -20.62 -4.26 -23.74
C ASN A 153 -19.15 -4.64 -24.02
N ALA A 154 -18.82 -5.02 -25.26
CA ALA A 154 -17.46 -5.45 -25.65
C ALA A 154 -16.37 -4.37 -25.43
N ASP A 155 -16.75 -3.09 -25.51
CA ASP A 155 -15.83 -1.96 -25.45
C ASP A 155 -15.91 -1.16 -24.14
N THR A 156 -16.85 -1.52 -23.27
CA THR A 156 -17.16 -0.70 -22.07
C THR A 156 -17.37 -1.58 -20.85
N TYR A 157 -16.65 -1.29 -19.78
CA TYR A 157 -16.90 -1.89 -18.47
C TYR A 157 -16.84 -0.86 -17.35
N ILE A 158 -17.57 -1.14 -16.29
CA ILE A 158 -17.46 -0.44 -15.02
C ILE A 158 -16.73 -1.34 -14.01
N ARG A 159 -15.85 -0.73 -13.22
CA ARG A 159 -15.24 -1.38 -12.08
C ARG A 159 -15.43 -0.52 -10.85
N SER A 160 -15.97 -1.13 -9.82
CA SER A 160 -16.18 -0.49 -8.52
C SER A 160 -15.45 -1.29 -7.45
N SER A 161 -14.88 -0.62 -6.48
CA SER A 161 -14.21 -1.24 -5.34
C SER A 161 -14.50 -0.47 -4.06
N LEU A 162 -14.67 -1.21 -2.99
CA LEU A 162 -14.73 -0.71 -1.63
C LEU A 162 -13.64 -1.42 -0.85
N ALA A 163 -12.73 -0.65 -0.26
CA ALA A 163 -11.61 -1.18 0.51
C ALA A 163 -11.48 -0.44 1.84
N ALA A 164 -10.93 -1.13 2.83
CA ALA A 164 -10.50 -0.53 4.08
C ALA A 164 -9.03 -0.86 4.30
N THR A 165 -8.29 0.11 4.84
CA THR A 165 -6.92 -0.08 5.30
C THR A 165 -6.80 0.22 6.78
N TYR A 166 -5.89 -0.46 7.43
CA TYR A 166 -5.54 -0.25 8.82
C TYR A 166 -4.03 -0.27 8.97
N SER A 167 -3.51 0.69 9.71
CA SER A 167 -2.11 0.74 10.12
C SER A 167 -2.03 1.13 11.57
N LYS A 168 -1.26 0.38 12.36
CA LYS A 168 -0.95 0.70 13.75
C LYS A 168 0.53 0.49 13.99
N ASP A 169 1.19 1.56 14.36
CA ASP A 169 2.60 1.60 14.72
C ASP A 169 2.71 1.90 16.21
N ARG A 170 3.46 1.09 16.95
CA ARG A 170 3.71 1.26 18.36
C ARG A 170 5.19 1.07 18.62
N THR A 171 5.80 2.04 19.26
CA THR A 171 7.18 1.94 19.71
C THR A 171 7.25 2.32 21.19
N ARG A 172 7.79 1.43 21.99
CA ARG A 172 8.26 1.71 23.33
C ARG A 172 9.78 1.77 23.27
N ALA A 173 10.33 2.90 23.65
CA ALA A 173 11.77 3.12 23.70
C ALA A 173 12.22 3.15 25.16
N ASP A 174 13.17 2.30 25.47
CA ASP A 174 13.85 2.24 26.76
C ASP A 174 15.35 2.46 26.53
N GLN A 175 16.07 3.03 27.47
CA GLN A 175 17.50 3.28 27.39
C GLN A 175 18.22 2.74 28.59
N MET A 176 19.36 2.06 28.36
CA MET A 176 20.21 1.52 29.41
C MET A 176 21.02 2.63 30.05
N THR A 177 21.02 2.68 31.38
CA THR A 177 21.90 3.56 32.17
C THR A 177 23.27 2.92 32.36
N GLU A 178 24.21 3.71 32.86
CA GLU A 178 25.55 3.21 33.24
C GLU A 178 25.51 2.19 34.40
N ASP A 179 24.44 2.16 35.18
CA ASP A 179 24.19 1.19 36.26
C ASP A 179 23.37 -0.02 35.79
N ASP A 180 23.32 -0.32 34.49
CA ASP A 180 22.59 -1.42 33.86
C ASP A 180 21.07 -1.42 34.19
N LYS A 181 20.48 -0.23 34.35
CA LYS A 181 19.05 -0.06 34.54
C LYS A 181 18.38 0.44 33.27
N LEU A 182 17.27 -0.17 32.90
CA LEU A 182 16.43 0.32 31.81
C LEU A 182 15.54 1.46 32.29
N VAL A 183 15.67 2.62 31.65
CA VAL A 183 14.82 3.80 31.87
C VAL A 183 13.91 3.97 30.65
N HIS A 184 12.63 4.14 30.90
CA HIS A 184 11.64 4.37 29.87
C HIS A 184 11.72 5.80 29.36
N VAL A 185 12.03 5.97 28.06
CA VAL A 185 12.29 7.27 27.43
C VAL A 185 11.34 7.63 26.29
N GLY A 186 10.46 6.73 25.90
CA GLY A 186 9.51 7.08 24.83
C GLY A 186 8.39 6.08 24.60
N ASP A 187 7.20 6.62 24.36
CA ASP A 187 6.01 5.92 23.87
C ASP A 187 5.50 6.61 22.60
N ILE A 188 5.50 5.88 21.50
CA ILE A 188 4.97 6.34 20.23
C ILE A 188 3.84 5.42 19.80
N ARG A 189 2.66 5.98 19.58
CA ARG A 189 1.49 5.27 19.07
C ARG A 189 0.89 6.05 17.92
N ASN A 190 0.73 5.40 16.81
CA ASN A 190 0.06 5.95 15.64
C ASN A 190 -0.86 4.90 15.04
N SER A 191 -2.12 5.22 14.88
CA SER A 191 -3.06 4.36 14.15
C SER A 191 -3.81 5.14 13.11
N LYS A 192 -4.05 4.49 11.97
CA LYS A 192 -4.79 5.04 10.83
C LYS A 192 -5.79 4.02 10.31
N TRP A 193 -6.93 4.55 9.91
CA TRP A 193 -7.97 3.85 9.19
C TRP A 193 -8.34 4.65 7.95
N ASP A 194 -8.31 4.01 6.81
CA ASP A 194 -8.82 4.62 5.58
C ASP A 194 -9.89 3.72 5.00
N ILE A 195 -10.99 4.31 4.54
CA ILE A 195 -12.03 3.65 3.77
C ILE A 195 -12.05 4.28 2.40
N VAL A 196 -11.85 3.47 1.37
CA VAL A 196 -11.73 3.93 -0.01
C VAL A 196 -12.84 3.31 -0.86
N PHE A 197 -13.67 4.15 -1.41
CA PHE A 197 -14.57 3.79 -2.51
C PHE A 197 -14.00 4.33 -3.81
N ASN A 198 -13.84 3.48 -4.80
CA ASN A 198 -13.44 3.85 -6.16
C ASN A 198 -14.39 3.24 -7.16
N SER A 199 -14.83 4.02 -8.13
CA SER A 199 -15.62 3.51 -9.26
C SER A 199 -15.24 4.22 -10.54
N TYR A 200 -15.01 3.46 -11.61
CA TYR A 200 -14.67 4.02 -12.90
C TYR A 200 -15.30 3.26 -14.06
N LEU A 201 -15.57 4.02 -15.10
CA LEU A 201 -15.94 3.53 -16.41
C LEU A 201 -14.69 3.50 -17.30
N ASN A 202 -14.41 2.36 -17.90
CA ASN A 202 -13.39 2.22 -18.93
C ASN A 202 -14.07 2.01 -20.27
N LYS A 203 -13.82 2.89 -21.21
CA LYS A 203 -14.41 2.85 -22.54
C LYS A 203 -13.33 2.87 -23.61
N LYS A 204 -13.39 1.90 -24.50
CA LYS A 204 -12.62 1.85 -25.72
C LYS A 204 -13.47 2.48 -26.83
N PHE A 205 -13.12 3.69 -27.25
CA PHE A 205 -13.85 4.41 -28.31
C PHE A 205 -13.56 3.81 -29.69
N ASN A 206 -12.32 3.40 -29.91
CA ASN A 206 -11.86 2.70 -31.10
C ASN A 206 -10.54 1.96 -30.79
N SER A 207 -9.89 1.37 -31.82
CA SER A 207 -8.62 0.67 -31.67
C SER A 207 -7.49 1.53 -31.07
N ASN A 208 -7.57 2.86 -31.26
CA ASN A 208 -6.51 3.80 -30.94
C ASN A 208 -6.81 4.67 -29.70
N HIS A 209 -8.04 4.65 -29.17
CA HIS A 209 -8.43 5.50 -28.07
C HIS A 209 -9.16 4.74 -26.97
N ILE A 210 -8.59 4.75 -25.78
CA ILE A 210 -9.20 4.23 -24.55
C ILE A 210 -9.27 5.39 -23.55
N ASN A 211 -10.42 5.52 -22.89
CA ASN A 211 -10.61 6.47 -21.79
C ASN A 211 -11.04 5.75 -20.54
N ARG A 212 -10.57 6.28 -19.40
CA ARG A 212 -10.99 5.89 -18.07
C ARG A 212 -11.44 7.13 -17.31
N THR A 213 -12.68 7.15 -16.88
CA THR A 213 -13.25 8.24 -16.10
C THR A 213 -13.86 7.67 -14.83
N GLY A 214 -13.56 8.26 -13.69
CA GLY A 214 -13.99 7.73 -12.41
C GLY A 214 -13.96 8.73 -11.27
N ILE A 215 -14.39 8.21 -10.12
CA ILE A 215 -14.42 8.93 -8.85
C ILE A 215 -13.74 8.07 -7.78
N THR A 216 -13.10 8.73 -6.83
CA THR A 216 -12.57 8.12 -5.62
C THR A 216 -13.01 8.94 -4.40
N VAL A 217 -13.51 8.25 -3.41
CA VAL A 217 -13.87 8.82 -2.10
C VAL A 217 -13.01 8.13 -1.07
N THR A 218 -12.18 8.89 -0.35
CA THR A 218 -11.32 8.36 0.71
C THR A 218 -11.67 9.02 2.03
N GLY A 219 -12.24 8.24 2.94
CA GLY A 219 -12.39 8.62 4.35
C GLY A 219 -11.08 8.27 5.08
N LEU A 220 -10.51 9.25 5.75
CA LEU A 220 -9.25 9.18 6.46
C LEU A 220 -9.52 9.37 7.95
N GLN A 221 -8.92 8.52 8.79
CA GLN A 221 -9.00 8.65 10.24
C GLN A 221 -7.64 8.34 10.86
N TYR A 222 -7.22 9.13 11.84
CA TYR A 222 -5.98 8.94 12.56
C TYR A 222 -6.16 9.11 14.06
N ASP A 223 -5.29 8.46 14.80
CA ASP A 223 -5.10 8.60 16.24
C ASP A 223 -3.59 8.55 16.52
N LEU A 224 -3.08 9.60 17.15
CA LEU A 224 -1.66 9.87 17.33
C LEU A 224 -1.39 10.21 18.80
N ASP A 225 -0.43 9.55 19.42
CA ASP A 225 0.06 9.82 20.77
C ASP A 225 1.58 9.64 20.81
N TYR A 226 2.32 10.74 20.92
CA TYR A 226 3.78 10.77 20.97
C TYR A 226 4.25 11.38 22.28
N LYS A 227 4.92 10.58 23.09
CA LYS A 227 5.61 10.99 24.31
C LYS A 227 7.05 10.53 24.22
N ILE A 228 7.98 11.44 24.34
CA ILE A 228 9.40 11.14 24.34
C ILE A 228 10.15 12.05 25.31
N SER A 229 11.23 11.55 25.90
CA SER A 229 12.22 12.40 26.56
C SER A 229 13.02 13.16 25.49
N PRO A 230 13.22 14.48 25.61
CA PRO A 230 14.07 15.23 24.70
C PRO A 230 15.42 14.56 24.50
N ASN A 231 15.78 14.34 23.19
CA ASN A 231 16.99 13.63 22.79
C ASN A 231 17.11 12.21 23.39
N PHE A 232 16.00 11.57 23.79
CA PHE A 232 16.00 10.30 24.53
C PHE A 232 16.89 10.34 25.79
N GLY A 233 16.96 11.51 26.43
CA GLY A 233 17.76 11.70 27.62
C GLY A 233 17.24 10.94 28.84
N LEU A 234 18.15 10.38 29.65
CA LEU A 234 17.82 9.57 30.82
C LEU A 234 17.30 10.40 32.01
N ASP A 235 17.79 11.62 32.14
CA ASP A 235 17.49 12.50 33.26
C ASP A 235 16.40 13.54 32.95
N VAL A 236 15.78 13.43 31.82
CA VAL A 236 14.73 14.36 31.36
C VAL A 236 13.40 13.65 31.30
N PRO A 237 12.35 14.17 31.97
CA PRO A 237 11.03 13.55 31.92
C PRO A 237 10.46 13.53 30.51
N MET A 238 9.67 12.51 30.22
CA MET A 238 8.97 12.41 28.93
C MET A 238 7.96 13.55 28.78
N GLU A 239 8.02 14.22 27.65
CA GLU A 239 7.09 15.27 27.25
C GLU A 239 6.12 14.77 26.18
N GLN A 240 4.91 15.33 26.21
CA GLN A 240 3.91 15.10 25.16
C GLN A 240 4.26 15.94 23.95
N ILE A 241 4.88 15.32 22.94
CA ILE A 241 5.26 16.04 21.71
C ILE A 241 4.03 16.28 20.82
N SER A 242 3.19 15.28 20.67
CA SER A 242 1.96 15.41 19.90
C SER A 242 0.91 14.42 20.39
N LYS A 243 -0.34 14.87 20.46
CA LYS A 243 -1.49 14.03 20.75
C LYS A 243 -2.71 14.56 20.02
N GLY A 244 -3.38 13.69 19.29
CA GLY A 244 -4.60 14.05 18.59
C GLY A 244 -5.24 12.90 17.88
N ASN A 245 -6.52 13.04 17.63
CA ASN A 245 -7.28 12.18 16.76
C ASN A 245 -8.15 13.03 15.84
N GLY A 246 -8.48 12.51 14.70
CA GLY A 246 -9.32 13.23 13.76
C GLY A 246 -9.63 12.43 12.51
N GLY A 247 -10.56 12.96 11.75
CA GLY A 247 -10.95 12.37 10.48
C GLY A 247 -11.21 13.42 9.42
N SER A 248 -11.07 13.03 8.19
CA SER A 248 -11.31 13.87 7.02
C SER A 248 -11.70 13.03 5.82
N CYS A 249 -12.10 13.69 4.75
CA CYS A 249 -12.45 13.03 3.50
C CYS A 249 -11.77 13.73 2.32
N VAL A 250 -11.29 12.91 1.38
CA VAL A 250 -10.82 13.36 0.07
C VAL A 250 -11.77 12.85 -0.99
N LEU A 251 -12.32 13.75 -1.76
CA LEU A 251 -13.14 13.46 -2.94
C LEU A 251 -12.30 13.74 -4.17
N SER A 252 -12.20 12.77 -5.07
CA SER A 252 -11.46 12.93 -6.32
C SER A 252 -12.33 12.50 -7.50
N ALA A 253 -12.29 13.25 -8.58
CA ALA A 253 -12.86 12.88 -9.87
C ALA A 253 -11.76 13.00 -10.93
N TYR A 254 -11.69 12.04 -11.84
CA TYR A 254 -10.65 12.02 -12.85
C TYR A 254 -11.13 11.52 -14.20
N SER A 255 -10.44 11.95 -15.24
CA SER A 255 -10.57 11.40 -16.59
C SER A 255 -9.19 11.29 -17.21
N SER A 256 -8.90 10.14 -17.79
CA SER A 256 -7.62 9.84 -18.43
C SER A 256 -7.84 9.14 -19.76
N SER A 257 -7.20 9.63 -20.82
CA SER A 257 -7.25 9.07 -22.16
C SER A 257 -5.86 8.63 -22.60
N VAL A 258 -5.77 7.43 -23.15
CA VAL A 258 -4.60 6.94 -23.87
C VAL A 258 -4.96 6.89 -25.35
N ILE A 259 -4.18 7.57 -26.18
CA ILE A 259 -4.43 7.72 -27.62
C ILE A 259 -3.17 7.31 -28.37
N ASN A 260 -3.30 6.31 -29.23
CA ASN A 260 -2.29 5.93 -30.19
C ASN A 260 -2.42 6.83 -31.43
N LEU A 261 -1.61 7.88 -31.50
CA LEU A 261 -1.61 8.81 -32.63
C LEU A 261 -1.04 8.16 -33.89
N SER A 262 -0.12 7.23 -33.72
CA SER A 262 0.42 6.37 -34.77
C SER A 262 1.00 5.08 -34.17
N ASN A 263 1.49 4.16 -34.97
CA ASN A 263 2.17 2.95 -34.51
C ASN A 263 3.44 3.23 -33.68
N HIS A 264 3.94 4.47 -33.72
CA HIS A 264 5.17 4.88 -33.08
C HIS A 264 4.95 5.98 -32.02
N LEU A 265 3.75 6.56 -31.93
CA LEU A 265 3.49 7.71 -31.12
C LEU A 265 2.23 7.50 -30.25
N ILE A 266 2.42 7.45 -28.95
CA ILE A 266 1.37 7.27 -27.96
C ILE A 266 1.33 8.51 -27.07
N THR A 267 0.15 9.07 -26.84
CA THR A 267 -0.06 10.14 -25.87
C THR A 267 -1.04 9.71 -24.79
N SER A 268 -0.78 10.15 -23.58
CA SER A 268 -1.68 10.02 -22.45
C SER A 268 -2.02 11.42 -21.93
N LEU A 269 -3.30 11.71 -21.84
CA LEU A 269 -3.82 12.99 -21.37
C LEU A 269 -4.79 12.73 -20.22
N GLY A 270 -4.68 13.48 -19.16
CA GLY A 270 -5.56 13.30 -18.03
C GLY A 270 -5.69 14.54 -17.15
N ILE A 271 -6.75 14.53 -16.38
CA ILE A 271 -7.05 15.56 -15.40
C ILE A 271 -7.65 14.92 -14.16
N THR A 272 -7.24 15.40 -12.99
CA THR A 272 -7.84 15.02 -11.70
C THR A 272 -8.26 16.30 -10.98
N ALA A 273 -9.47 16.32 -10.45
CA ALA A 273 -9.94 17.34 -9.52
C ALA A 273 -10.09 16.69 -8.15
N GLN A 274 -9.58 17.33 -7.11
CA GLN A 274 -9.69 16.84 -5.73
C GLN A 274 -10.25 17.92 -4.83
N TYR A 275 -11.04 17.49 -3.85
CA TYR A 275 -11.53 18.31 -2.76
C TYR A 275 -11.17 17.67 -1.43
N PHE A 276 -10.47 18.40 -0.58
CA PHE A 276 -10.11 17.96 0.77
C PHE A 276 -10.99 18.67 1.80
N THR A 277 -11.78 17.90 2.53
CA THR A 277 -12.81 18.45 3.43
C THR A 277 -12.21 19.15 4.66
N LEU A 278 -11.01 18.79 5.11
CA LEU A 278 -10.38 19.34 6.30
C LEU A 278 -10.12 20.84 6.15
N ASN A 279 -9.51 21.25 5.07
CA ASN A 279 -9.17 22.64 4.79
C ASN A 279 -10.06 23.29 3.70
N LYS A 280 -11.05 22.55 3.18
CA LYS A 280 -11.99 22.98 2.14
C LYS A 280 -11.30 23.42 0.84
N ASN A 281 -10.12 22.92 0.57
CA ASN A 281 -9.35 23.27 -0.61
C ASN A 281 -9.65 22.36 -1.79
N TRP A 282 -9.62 22.95 -2.98
CA TRP A 282 -9.68 22.28 -4.26
C TRP A 282 -8.32 22.29 -4.94
N THR A 283 -8.00 21.19 -5.60
CA THR A 283 -6.85 21.12 -6.51
C THR A 283 -7.30 20.57 -7.85
N VAL A 284 -6.67 21.06 -8.93
CA VAL A 284 -6.86 20.55 -10.28
C VAL A 284 -5.49 20.20 -10.85
N GLU A 285 -5.34 18.96 -11.28
CA GLU A 285 -4.07 18.35 -11.65
C GLU A 285 -4.11 17.85 -13.09
N PRO A 286 -3.76 18.69 -14.08
CA PRO A 286 -3.56 18.24 -15.45
C PRO A 286 -2.28 17.41 -15.56
N ARG A 287 -2.34 16.37 -16.40
CA ARG A 287 -1.21 15.47 -16.68
C ARG A 287 -1.18 15.13 -18.14
N ALA A 288 0.01 15.11 -18.72
CA ALA A 288 0.23 14.75 -20.11
C ALA A 288 1.52 13.95 -20.24
N ALA A 289 1.50 12.93 -21.07
CA ALA A 289 2.68 12.16 -21.41
C ALA A 289 2.67 11.82 -22.90
N LEU A 290 3.86 11.80 -23.49
CA LEU A 290 4.09 11.46 -24.87
C LEU A 290 5.21 10.43 -24.95
N LYS A 291 4.98 9.32 -25.62
CA LYS A 291 5.98 8.30 -25.90
C LYS A 291 6.15 8.15 -27.40
N TRP A 292 7.36 8.39 -27.90
CA TRP A 292 7.73 8.24 -29.28
C TRP A 292 8.77 7.13 -29.44
N SER A 293 8.38 6.03 -30.10
CA SER A 293 9.24 4.89 -30.43
C SER A 293 9.74 5.06 -31.85
N PHE A 294 10.89 5.72 -32.03
CA PHE A 294 11.41 6.05 -33.37
C PHE A 294 12.12 4.86 -34.05
N ASN A 295 12.44 3.81 -33.30
CA ASN A 295 12.81 2.51 -33.83
C ASN A 295 12.51 1.39 -32.79
N PRO A 296 12.63 0.08 -33.17
CA PRO A 296 12.30 -1.03 -32.25
C PRO A 296 13.13 -1.11 -30.97
N LYS A 297 14.28 -0.45 -30.92
CA LYS A 297 15.22 -0.50 -29.78
C LYS A 297 15.22 0.78 -28.95
N HIS A 298 14.67 1.89 -29.46
CA HIS A 298 14.77 3.19 -28.81
C HIS A 298 13.43 3.92 -28.77
N ALA A 299 13.13 4.48 -27.64
CA ALA A 299 11.96 5.32 -27.40
C ALA A 299 12.34 6.55 -26.56
N LEU A 300 11.71 7.67 -26.87
CA LEU A 300 11.75 8.88 -26.06
C LEU A 300 10.41 9.04 -25.36
N ALA A 301 10.43 9.32 -24.05
CA ALA A 301 9.24 9.62 -23.29
C ALA A 301 9.38 10.99 -22.63
N LEU A 302 8.36 11.81 -22.78
CA LEU A 302 8.21 13.12 -22.12
C LEU A 302 6.94 13.08 -21.29
N ALA A 303 6.98 13.61 -20.08
CA ALA A 303 5.84 13.67 -19.22
C ALA A 303 5.82 14.97 -18.42
N TYR A 304 4.62 15.51 -18.23
CA TYR A 304 4.34 16.67 -17.38
C TYR A 304 3.10 16.39 -16.54
N GLY A 305 3.13 16.78 -15.27
CA GLY A 305 1.98 16.62 -14.40
C GLY A 305 2.08 17.49 -13.15
N LEU A 306 0.94 18.01 -12.74
CA LEU A 306 0.77 18.60 -11.42
C LEU A 306 0.33 17.49 -10.45
N HIS A 307 0.92 17.52 -9.27
CA HIS A 307 0.65 16.55 -8.20
C HIS A 307 0.48 17.26 -6.87
N SER A 308 -0.51 16.87 -6.11
CA SER A 308 -0.73 17.35 -4.75
C SER A 308 -0.91 16.18 -3.78
N ARG A 309 -0.66 16.45 -2.51
CA ARG A 309 -0.91 15.51 -1.42
C ARG A 309 -1.64 16.20 -0.29
N CYS A 310 -2.70 15.57 0.20
CA CYS A 310 -3.41 16.01 1.38
C CYS A 310 -2.61 15.64 2.64
N LEU A 311 -2.33 16.63 3.47
CA LEU A 311 -1.71 16.42 4.78
C LEU A 311 -2.81 16.42 5.85
N LEU A 312 -2.88 15.36 6.64
CA LEU A 312 -3.86 15.23 7.73
C LEU A 312 -3.44 15.99 8.98
N TYR A 313 -2.16 16.21 9.14
CA TYR A 313 -1.56 16.96 10.24
C TYR A 313 -0.31 17.68 9.72
N THR A 314 -0.20 18.93 10.07
CA THR A 314 1.03 19.71 9.95
C THR A 314 1.48 20.05 11.37
N SER A 315 2.75 19.83 11.67
CA SER A 315 3.36 20.55 12.80
C SER A 315 3.58 21.98 12.34
N ASP A 316 2.87 22.93 12.91
CA ASP A 316 3.24 24.35 12.84
C ASP A 316 4.56 24.57 13.59
#